data_57a1c564c735dd686f5c2ed62d54278e
#
_entry.id   57a1c564c735dd686f5c2ed62d54278e
#
_cell.length_a   1.000
_cell.length_b   1.000
_cell.length_c   1.000
_cell.angle_alpha   90.00
_cell.angle_beta   90.00
_cell.angle_gamma   90.00
#
_symmetry.space_group_name_H-M   'P 1'
#
loop_
_entity.id
_entity.type
_entity.pdbx_description
1 polymer ?
#
loop_
_entity_poly.entity_id
_entity_poly.type
_entity_poly.pdbx_seq_one_letter_code
_entity_poly.pdbx_strand_id
1 'polypeptide(L)'
;IPKDNGKMRLLGIPTVIDRLVQQAINQTLTPIYERQFSPRSYGFRPRRGCHDALRGAQKIVDDGYIYVVDLDLERFFDTVSHSKLIEILSHTIKDGRVISLIHKYLRSGVMNKGMFETSEEGTPQGGPLSPLLSNIMLNELDKELTRRGLPFVRYADDSMIFCKSKRAAKRVKESITRFIEGKLHLKVNRDKTIVSYVKGVKYLGYSFYVMKGKCQLTVHAKAKAKMKAKLKELTSRSNGWGYAKRKQKLEEYIKGWVGYYHLANMKRFLIEMDEWLRRRLRMCIWKSWKRVKTKVANLVKCGIDKYQAYLWGNSRLGYWRIAGSYILSRAITNEKLSMAGYATLMGAYIEWHPK
;
A
#
# COMPACT_ATOMS: atom_id res chain seq x y z
N ILE A 1 -12.14 1.21 -9.56
CA ILE A 1 -11.51 1.66 -8.31
C ILE A 1 -10.93 3.06 -8.54
N PRO A 2 -11.23 4.05 -7.69
CA PRO A 2 -10.67 5.39 -7.83
C PRO A 2 -9.15 5.41 -7.58
N LYS A 3 -8.42 6.09 -8.45
CA LYS A 3 -6.97 6.37 -8.28
C LYS A 3 -6.77 7.67 -7.50
N ASP A 4 -5.57 7.86 -6.93
CA ASP A 4 -5.20 9.07 -6.16
C ASP A 4 -5.34 10.39 -6.98
N ASN A 5 -5.34 10.32 -8.30
CA ASN A 5 -5.47 11.44 -9.23
C ASN A 5 -6.91 11.66 -9.72
N GLY A 6 -7.91 11.02 -9.10
CA GLY A 6 -9.33 11.11 -9.49
C GLY A 6 -9.74 10.29 -10.71
N LYS A 7 -8.79 9.68 -11.44
CA LYS A 7 -9.12 8.76 -12.54
C LYS A 7 -9.60 7.41 -11.98
N MET A 8 -10.44 6.71 -12.74
CA MET A 8 -10.90 5.37 -12.39
C MET A 8 -9.97 4.31 -12.97
N ARG A 9 -9.77 3.21 -12.21
CA ARG A 9 -9.20 1.96 -12.73
C ARG A 9 -10.34 1.00 -12.97
N LEU A 10 -10.48 0.52 -14.19
CA LEU A 10 -11.42 -0.53 -14.52
C LEU A 10 -10.85 -1.87 -14.02
N LEU A 11 -11.72 -2.70 -13.45
CA LEU A 11 -11.41 -4.09 -13.11
C LEU A 11 -12.35 -4.98 -13.86
N GLY A 12 -11.81 -5.96 -14.57
CA GLY A 12 -12.59 -7.05 -15.17
C GLY A 12 -12.98 -8.06 -14.10
N ILE A 13 -14.21 -8.52 -14.15
CA ILE A 13 -14.70 -9.62 -13.31
C ILE A 13 -14.93 -10.82 -14.21
N PRO A 14 -14.01 -11.80 -14.26
CA PRO A 14 -14.22 -13.01 -15.06
C PRO A 14 -15.45 -13.79 -14.58
N THR A 15 -16.08 -14.54 -15.46
CA THR A 15 -17.13 -15.48 -15.06
C THR A 15 -16.62 -16.52 -14.07
N VAL A 16 -17.50 -17.21 -13.37
CA VAL A 16 -17.09 -18.22 -12.39
C VAL A 16 -16.30 -19.34 -13.09
N ILE A 17 -16.74 -19.76 -14.29
CA ILE A 17 -16.06 -20.80 -15.07
C ILE A 17 -14.67 -20.32 -15.50
N ASP A 18 -14.57 -19.10 -16.04
CA ASP A 18 -13.28 -18.53 -16.46
C ASP A 18 -12.31 -18.42 -15.28
N ARG A 19 -12.79 -18.01 -14.09
CA ARG A 19 -11.95 -17.98 -12.88
C ARG A 19 -11.44 -19.35 -12.50
N LEU A 20 -12.29 -20.38 -12.58
CA LEU A 20 -11.89 -21.76 -12.27
C LEU A 20 -10.80 -22.23 -13.22
N VAL A 21 -10.99 -22.06 -14.52
CA VAL A 21 -10.00 -22.51 -15.53
C VAL A 21 -8.72 -21.69 -15.44
N GLN A 22 -8.79 -20.36 -15.30
CA GLN A 22 -7.62 -19.51 -15.09
C GLN A 22 -6.85 -19.91 -13.82
N GLN A 23 -7.56 -20.26 -12.75
CA GLN A 23 -6.94 -20.71 -11.50
C GLN A 23 -6.24 -22.07 -11.68
N ALA A 24 -6.83 -23.00 -12.39
CA ALA A 24 -6.21 -24.29 -12.72
C ALA A 24 -4.91 -24.11 -13.52
N ILE A 25 -4.94 -23.26 -14.55
CA ILE A 25 -3.75 -22.89 -15.34
C ILE A 25 -2.69 -22.24 -14.43
N ASN A 26 -3.10 -21.29 -13.59
CA ASN A 26 -2.18 -20.60 -12.66
C ASN A 26 -1.50 -21.60 -11.71
N GLN A 27 -2.24 -22.52 -11.10
CA GLN A 27 -1.70 -23.54 -10.19
C GLN A 27 -0.71 -24.48 -10.89
N THR A 28 -0.99 -24.85 -12.12
CA THR A 28 -0.12 -25.72 -12.93
C THR A 28 1.16 -25.00 -13.36
N LEU A 29 1.07 -23.76 -13.80
CA LEU A 29 2.21 -23.01 -14.33
C LEU A 29 3.08 -22.37 -13.24
N THR A 30 2.52 -22.00 -12.10
CA THR A 30 3.26 -21.32 -11.01
C THR A 30 4.52 -22.11 -10.60
N PRO A 31 4.49 -23.41 -10.30
CA PRO A 31 5.69 -24.15 -9.89
C PRO A 31 6.77 -24.19 -10.98
N ILE A 32 6.37 -24.17 -12.26
CA ILE A 32 7.28 -24.19 -13.41
C ILE A 32 8.05 -22.86 -13.52
N TYR A 33 7.30 -21.74 -13.48
CA TYR A 33 7.88 -20.40 -13.64
C TYR A 33 8.54 -19.87 -12.38
N GLU A 34 8.09 -20.29 -11.17
CA GLU A 34 8.70 -19.88 -9.90
C GLU A 34 10.20 -20.22 -9.85
N ARG A 35 10.63 -21.31 -10.47
CA ARG A 35 12.04 -21.71 -10.58
C ARG A 35 12.85 -20.80 -11.51
N GLN A 36 12.18 -20.09 -12.44
CA GLN A 36 12.82 -19.22 -13.42
C GLN A 36 12.86 -17.76 -12.99
N PHE A 37 12.01 -17.37 -12.03
CA PHE A 37 11.90 -15.99 -11.59
C PHE A 37 13.11 -15.53 -10.77
N SER A 38 13.54 -14.31 -11.06
CA SER A 38 14.62 -13.67 -10.29
C SER A 38 14.34 -13.66 -8.78
N PRO A 39 15.33 -13.92 -7.91
CA PRO A 39 15.20 -13.76 -6.47
C PRO A 39 14.90 -12.31 -6.04
N ARG A 40 15.11 -11.34 -6.92
CA ARG A 40 14.85 -9.90 -6.70
C ARG A 40 13.46 -9.43 -7.14
N SER A 41 12.62 -10.35 -7.59
CA SER A 41 11.21 -10.15 -7.91
C SER A 41 10.34 -10.68 -6.76
N TYR A 42 9.41 -9.88 -6.25
CA TYR A 42 8.67 -10.18 -5.02
C TYR A 42 7.14 -10.17 -5.18
N GLY A 43 6.60 -9.35 -6.09
CA GLY A 43 5.14 -9.20 -6.24
C GLY A 43 4.47 -10.42 -6.86
N PHE A 44 3.27 -10.78 -6.37
CA PHE A 44 2.45 -11.88 -6.88
C PHE A 44 3.12 -13.25 -6.86
N ARG A 45 4.05 -13.48 -5.94
CA ARG A 45 4.78 -14.74 -5.81
C ARG A 45 4.50 -15.39 -4.46
N PRO A 46 4.43 -16.73 -4.40
CA PRO A 46 4.22 -17.43 -3.14
C PRO A 46 5.38 -17.17 -2.17
N ARG A 47 5.04 -17.02 -0.88
CA ARG A 47 5.99 -16.80 0.23
C ARG A 47 6.88 -15.56 0.08
N ARG A 48 6.50 -14.58 -0.74
CA ARG A 48 7.19 -13.31 -0.91
C ARG A 48 6.23 -12.15 -0.74
N GLY A 49 6.68 -11.10 -0.05
CA GLY A 49 5.86 -9.95 0.26
C GLY A 49 6.56 -8.61 0.03
N CYS A 50 5.80 -7.54 0.22
CA CYS A 50 6.33 -6.18 0.11
C CYS A 50 7.46 -5.91 1.13
N HIS A 51 7.40 -6.52 2.32
CA HIS A 51 8.44 -6.37 3.33
C HIS A 51 9.77 -7.00 2.90
N ASP A 52 9.74 -8.10 2.16
CA ASP A 52 10.95 -8.72 1.62
C ASP A 52 11.58 -7.86 0.53
N ALA A 53 10.75 -7.25 -0.33
CA ALA A 53 11.22 -6.27 -1.31
C ALA A 53 11.90 -5.06 -0.65
N LEU A 54 11.30 -4.55 0.43
CA LEU A 54 11.87 -3.43 1.20
C LEU A 54 13.20 -3.78 1.86
N ARG A 55 13.31 -4.97 2.48
CA ARG A 55 14.57 -5.47 3.05
C ARG A 55 15.63 -5.68 1.97
N GLY A 56 15.23 -6.21 0.79
CA GLY A 56 16.12 -6.33 -0.36
C GLY A 56 16.65 -4.98 -0.82
N ALA A 57 15.79 -3.98 -0.90
CA ALA A 57 16.18 -2.61 -1.26
C ALA A 57 17.12 -1.98 -0.21
N GLN A 58 16.84 -2.17 1.09
CA GLN A 58 17.73 -1.68 2.17
C GLN A 58 19.13 -2.26 2.03
N LYS A 59 19.26 -3.57 1.81
CA LYS A 59 20.55 -4.23 1.64
C LYS A 59 21.33 -3.65 0.46
N ILE A 60 20.69 -3.42 -0.68
CA ILE A 60 21.34 -2.82 -1.84
C ILE A 60 21.83 -1.40 -1.54
N VAL A 61 21.06 -0.62 -0.79
CA VAL A 61 21.48 0.74 -0.39
C VAL A 61 22.64 0.68 0.60
N ASP A 62 22.63 -0.27 1.54
CA ASP A 62 23.74 -0.50 2.49
C ASP A 62 25.04 -0.91 1.78
N ASP A 63 24.94 -1.59 0.61
CA ASP A 63 26.05 -1.92 -0.28
C ASP A 63 26.56 -0.70 -1.10
N GLY A 64 26.04 0.52 -0.83
CA GLY A 64 26.50 1.77 -1.43
C GLY A 64 25.82 2.18 -2.74
N TYR A 65 24.73 1.52 -3.14
CA TYR A 65 23.93 1.88 -4.32
C TYR A 65 22.86 2.91 -3.94
N ILE A 66 23.22 4.17 -3.96
CA ILE A 66 22.43 5.28 -3.39
C ILE A 66 21.62 6.09 -4.40
N TYR A 67 21.79 5.83 -5.70
CA TYR A 67 20.97 6.41 -6.77
C TYR A 67 20.01 5.38 -7.32
N VAL A 68 18.79 5.79 -7.60
CA VAL A 68 17.70 4.90 -8.00
C VAL A 68 17.11 5.39 -9.32
N VAL A 69 16.89 4.46 -10.24
CA VAL A 69 15.95 4.61 -11.34
C VAL A 69 14.62 4.04 -10.86
N ASP A 70 13.66 4.90 -10.58
CA ASP A 70 12.28 4.54 -10.28
C ASP A 70 11.55 4.37 -11.61
N LEU A 71 11.27 3.13 -11.99
CA LEU A 71 10.73 2.75 -13.30
C LEU A 71 9.21 2.57 -13.20
N ASP A 72 8.46 3.37 -13.92
CA ASP A 72 6.98 3.28 -14.06
C ASP A 72 6.62 2.88 -15.49
N LEU A 73 5.89 1.79 -15.65
CA LEU A 73 5.36 1.36 -16.94
C LEU A 73 3.99 1.99 -17.19
N GLU A 74 3.78 2.47 -18.42
CA GLU A 74 2.51 3.10 -18.76
C GLU A 74 1.43 2.05 -18.97
N ARG A 75 0.43 2.02 -18.07
CA ARG A 75 -0.73 1.11 -18.16
C ARG A 75 -0.31 -0.33 -18.43
N PHE A 76 0.69 -0.83 -17.75
CA PHE A 76 1.32 -2.12 -18.05
C PHE A 76 0.30 -3.22 -18.40
N PHE A 77 -0.71 -3.45 -17.54
CA PHE A 77 -1.71 -4.49 -17.77
C PHE A 77 -2.56 -4.26 -19.02
N ASP A 78 -2.71 -3.03 -19.46
CA ASP A 78 -3.56 -2.66 -20.61
C ASP A 78 -2.78 -2.65 -21.94
N THR A 79 -1.42 -2.74 -21.88
CA THR A 79 -0.54 -2.56 -23.05
C THR A 79 0.40 -3.74 -23.32
N VAL A 80 0.22 -4.86 -22.63
CA VAL A 80 1.01 -6.08 -22.87
C VAL A 80 0.67 -6.63 -24.27
N SER A 81 1.68 -6.74 -25.13
CA SER A 81 1.51 -7.38 -26.45
C SER A 81 1.23 -8.88 -26.29
N HIS A 82 0.07 -9.33 -26.77
CA HIS A 82 -0.32 -10.74 -26.73
C HIS A 82 0.67 -11.62 -27.46
N SER A 83 1.12 -11.22 -28.67
CA SER A 83 2.09 -11.97 -29.47
C SER A 83 3.43 -12.14 -28.74
N LYS A 84 3.94 -11.05 -28.11
CA LYS A 84 5.20 -11.14 -27.35
C LYS A 84 5.07 -12.01 -26.10
N LEU A 85 3.95 -11.92 -25.40
CA LEU A 85 3.70 -12.76 -24.23
C LEU A 85 3.58 -14.25 -24.63
N ILE A 86 2.87 -14.56 -25.71
CA ILE A 86 2.74 -15.92 -26.24
C ILE A 86 4.10 -16.47 -26.70
N GLU A 87 4.92 -15.66 -27.36
CA GLU A 87 6.30 -16.01 -27.72
C GLU A 87 7.10 -16.45 -26.47
N ILE A 88 7.09 -15.63 -25.42
CA ILE A 88 7.81 -15.92 -24.16
C ILE A 88 7.28 -17.21 -23.51
N LEU A 89 5.97 -17.39 -23.47
CA LEU A 89 5.33 -18.59 -22.93
C LEU A 89 5.75 -19.86 -23.70
N SER A 90 5.83 -19.79 -25.03
CA SER A 90 6.18 -20.90 -25.92
C SER A 90 7.63 -21.37 -25.74
N HIS A 91 8.52 -20.56 -25.17
CA HIS A 91 9.87 -21.02 -24.81
C HIS A 91 9.82 -22.12 -23.73
N THR A 92 8.88 -22.05 -22.82
CA THR A 92 8.75 -22.99 -21.68
C THR A 92 7.63 -24.01 -21.89
N ILE A 93 6.48 -23.58 -22.39
CA ILE A 93 5.29 -24.43 -22.60
C ILE A 93 5.30 -24.95 -24.03
N LYS A 94 5.42 -26.28 -24.18
CA LYS A 94 5.46 -26.94 -25.52
C LYS A 94 4.09 -27.46 -25.95
N ASP A 95 3.09 -27.53 -25.06
CA ASP A 95 1.74 -27.93 -25.44
C ASP A 95 0.99 -26.74 -26.09
N GLY A 96 0.80 -26.84 -27.40
CA GLY A 96 0.07 -25.81 -28.18
C GLY A 96 -1.37 -25.60 -27.75
N ARG A 97 -2.02 -26.62 -27.14
CA ARG A 97 -3.41 -26.48 -26.63
C ARG A 97 -3.44 -25.52 -25.43
N VAL A 98 -2.46 -25.62 -24.53
CA VAL A 98 -2.36 -24.71 -23.38
C VAL A 98 -2.05 -23.28 -23.85
N ILE A 99 -1.12 -23.11 -24.79
CA ILE A 99 -0.82 -21.81 -25.40
C ILE A 99 -2.05 -21.22 -26.08
N SER A 100 -2.78 -22.02 -26.89
CA SER A 100 -4.01 -21.59 -27.56
C SER A 100 -5.08 -21.16 -26.54
N LEU A 101 -5.24 -21.90 -25.44
CA LEU A 101 -6.19 -21.57 -24.39
C LEU A 101 -5.85 -20.24 -23.71
N ILE A 102 -4.59 -20.01 -23.35
CA ILE A 102 -4.12 -18.76 -22.79
C ILE A 102 -4.37 -17.60 -23.78
N HIS A 103 -4.06 -17.79 -25.04
CA HIS A 103 -4.30 -16.79 -26.08
C HIS A 103 -5.79 -16.44 -26.23
N LYS A 104 -6.69 -17.44 -26.15
CA LYS A 104 -8.13 -17.21 -26.15
C LYS A 104 -8.57 -16.35 -24.95
N TYR A 105 -8.02 -16.59 -23.75
CA TYR A 105 -8.30 -15.75 -22.58
C TYR A 105 -7.78 -14.31 -22.72
N LEU A 106 -6.62 -14.12 -23.32
CA LEU A 106 -6.08 -12.79 -23.59
C LEU A 106 -7.00 -12.00 -24.56
N ARG A 107 -7.56 -12.68 -25.56
CA ARG A 107 -8.44 -12.08 -26.57
C ARG A 107 -9.93 -12.08 -26.23
N SER A 108 -10.32 -12.61 -25.08
CA SER A 108 -11.75 -12.81 -24.73
C SER A 108 -12.57 -11.53 -24.66
N GLY A 109 -11.94 -10.35 -24.69
CA GLY A 109 -12.63 -9.06 -24.60
C GLY A 109 -13.28 -8.80 -23.24
N VAL A 110 -13.98 -7.70 -23.14
CA VAL A 110 -14.65 -7.25 -21.90
C VAL A 110 -16.05 -6.72 -22.25
N MET A 111 -17.05 -7.13 -21.47
CA MET A 111 -18.38 -6.52 -21.52
C MET A 111 -18.37 -5.23 -20.69
N ASN A 112 -18.51 -4.08 -21.34
CA ASN A 112 -18.52 -2.78 -20.69
C ASN A 112 -19.87 -2.09 -20.97
N LYS A 113 -20.67 -1.86 -19.92
CA LYS A 113 -22.01 -1.22 -20.01
C LYS A 113 -22.94 -1.85 -21.07
N GLY A 114 -22.88 -3.17 -21.23
CA GLY A 114 -23.70 -3.90 -22.20
C GLY A 114 -23.13 -3.96 -23.62
N MET A 115 -21.99 -3.34 -23.89
CA MET A 115 -21.27 -3.44 -25.16
C MET A 115 -20.04 -4.34 -25.00
N PHE A 116 -19.81 -5.19 -26.02
CA PHE A 116 -18.64 -6.06 -26.07
C PHE A 116 -17.48 -5.32 -26.72
N GLU A 117 -16.38 -5.18 -25.98
CA GLU A 117 -15.13 -4.60 -26.46
C GLU A 117 -14.11 -5.71 -26.67
N THR A 118 -13.56 -5.86 -27.86
CA THR A 118 -12.46 -6.81 -28.14
C THR A 118 -11.18 -6.35 -27.50
N SER A 119 -10.36 -7.29 -27.03
CA SER A 119 -9.03 -7.00 -26.49
C SER A 119 -7.95 -7.49 -27.45
N GLU A 120 -7.24 -6.58 -28.08
CA GLU A 120 -6.10 -6.90 -28.95
C GLU A 120 -4.75 -6.82 -28.22
N GLU A 121 -4.71 -6.08 -27.11
CA GLU A 121 -3.56 -5.90 -26.24
C GLU A 121 -4.00 -6.01 -24.76
N GLY A 122 -3.05 -6.24 -23.89
CA GLY A 122 -3.25 -6.21 -22.44
C GLY A 122 -3.63 -7.56 -21.84
N THR A 123 -3.60 -7.58 -20.52
CA THR A 123 -4.07 -8.70 -19.70
C THR A 123 -5.22 -8.19 -18.83
N PRO A 124 -6.41 -8.82 -18.87
CA PRO A 124 -7.55 -8.36 -18.08
C PRO A 124 -7.21 -8.22 -16.60
N GLN A 125 -7.36 -7.01 -16.04
CA GLN A 125 -7.11 -6.78 -14.61
C GLN A 125 -8.25 -7.38 -13.79
N GLY A 126 -7.94 -8.36 -12.92
CA GLY A 126 -8.91 -9.02 -12.02
C GLY A 126 -9.02 -10.53 -12.19
N GLY A 127 -8.46 -11.10 -13.26
CA GLY A 127 -8.37 -12.55 -13.44
C GLY A 127 -7.24 -13.18 -12.61
N PRO A 128 -7.40 -14.43 -12.13
CA PRO A 128 -6.36 -15.14 -11.36
C PRO A 128 -5.05 -15.37 -12.12
N LEU A 129 -5.11 -15.44 -13.44
CA LEU A 129 -3.94 -15.74 -14.29
C LEU A 129 -3.08 -14.50 -14.59
N SER A 130 -3.68 -13.31 -14.63
CA SER A 130 -3.00 -12.06 -15.04
C SER A 130 -1.75 -11.72 -14.21
N PRO A 131 -1.71 -11.92 -12.87
CA PRO A 131 -0.50 -11.69 -12.09
C PRO A 131 0.68 -12.58 -12.48
N LEU A 132 0.43 -13.85 -12.79
CA LEU A 132 1.46 -14.78 -13.24
C LEU A 132 1.99 -14.37 -14.62
N LEU A 133 1.11 -14.10 -15.58
CA LEU A 133 1.48 -13.64 -16.92
C LEU A 133 2.28 -12.34 -16.87
N SER A 134 1.90 -11.42 -16.00
CA SER A 134 2.65 -10.20 -15.71
C SER A 134 4.10 -10.50 -15.26
N ASN A 135 4.27 -11.42 -14.32
CA ASN A 135 5.59 -11.81 -13.84
C ASN A 135 6.41 -12.53 -14.92
N ILE A 136 5.79 -13.36 -15.77
CA ILE A 136 6.47 -14.03 -16.89
C ILE A 136 7.01 -13.00 -17.89
N MET A 137 6.19 -12.02 -18.26
CA MET A 137 6.59 -10.94 -19.16
C MET A 137 7.75 -10.11 -18.58
N LEU A 138 7.63 -9.68 -17.33
CA LEU A 138 8.63 -8.84 -16.67
C LEU A 138 9.89 -9.61 -16.24
N ASN A 139 9.85 -10.92 -16.20
CA ASN A 139 11.05 -11.73 -15.94
C ASN A 139 12.12 -11.57 -17.04
N GLU A 140 11.74 -11.22 -18.25
CA GLU A 140 12.71 -10.88 -19.30
C GLU A 140 13.49 -9.60 -18.97
N LEU A 141 12.82 -8.60 -18.34
CA LEU A 141 13.50 -7.44 -17.79
C LEU A 141 14.43 -7.83 -16.62
N ASP A 142 13.96 -8.71 -15.73
CA ASP A 142 14.75 -9.18 -14.59
C ASP A 142 16.02 -9.91 -15.05
N LYS A 143 15.91 -10.75 -16.08
CA LYS A 143 17.06 -11.45 -16.73
C LYS A 143 18.06 -10.44 -17.31
N GLU A 144 17.59 -9.44 -18.02
CA GLU A 144 18.43 -8.41 -18.62
C GLU A 144 19.15 -7.56 -17.55
N LEU A 145 18.45 -7.16 -16.47
CA LEU A 145 19.06 -6.46 -15.35
C LEU A 145 20.14 -7.31 -14.67
N THR A 146 19.84 -8.59 -14.47
CA THR A 146 20.78 -9.56 -13.89
C THR A 146 22.01 -9.77 -14.79
N ARG A 147 21.81 -9.93 -16.10
CA ARG A 147 22.89 -10.08 -17.10
C ARG A 147 23.83 -8.87 -17.09
N ARG A 148 23.29 -7.65 -16.88
CA ARG A 148 24.08 -6.41 -16.78
C ARG A 148 24.72 -6.18 -15.40
N GLY A 149 24.49 -7.07 -14.43
CA GLY A 149 24.99 -6.90 -13.06
C GLY A 149 24.34 -5.73 -12.32
N LEU A 150 23.16 -5.28 -12.74
CA LEU A 150 22.45 -4.16 -12.14
C LEU A 150 21.62 -4.66 -10.94
N PRO A 151 21.87 -4.16 -9.71
CA PRO A 151 21.01 -4.47 -8.57
C PRO A 151 19.65 -3.79 -8.73
N PHE A 152 18.60 -4.56 -8.47
CA PHE A 152 17.22 -4.06 -8.57
C PHE A 152 16.31 -4.76 -7.55
N VAL A 153 15.14 -4.20 -7.37
CA VAL A 153 13.99 -4.81 -6.66
C VAL A 153 12.74 -4.56 -7.48
N ARG A 154 11.96 -5.61 -7.72
CA ARG A 154 10.69 -5.49 -8.43
C ARG A 154 9.54 -6.06 -7.61
N TYR A 155 8.46 -5.31 -7.50
CA TYR A 155 7.19 -5.74 -6.92
C TYR A 155 6.07 -5.52 -7.94
N ALA A 156 5.66 -6.58 -8.64
CA ALA A 156 4.79 -6.51 -9.82
C ALA A 156 5.40 -5.61 -10.91
N ASP A 157 4.70 -4.57 -11.32
CA ASP A 157 5.13 -3.55 -12.29
C ASP A 157 5.99 -2.41 -11.67
N ASP A 158 6.02 -2.30 -10.34
CA ASP A 158 6.79 -1.28 -9.61
C ASP A 158 8.24 -1.74 -9.42
N SER A 159 9.18 -1.10 -10.10
CA SER A 159 10.59 -1.54 -10.20
C SER A 159 11.56 -0.43 -9.84
N MET A 160 12.51 -0.74 -8.96
CA MET A 160 13.63 0.13 -8.62
C MET A 160 14.96 -0.49 -9.05
N ILE A 161 15.74 0.22 -9.85
CA ILE A 161 17.09 -0.19 -10.28
C ILE A 161 18.08 0.73 -9.59
N PHE A 162 19.10 0.15 -8.96
CA PHE A 162 20.03 0.89 -8.12
C PHE A 162 21.40 1.09 -8.80
N CYS A 163 22.00 2.25 -8.57
CA CYS A 163 23.29 2.65 -9.13
C CYS A 163 24.14 3.36 -8.07
N LYS A 164 25.48 3.31 -8.24
CA LYS A 164 26.39 4.02 -7.34
C LYS A 164 26.49 5.53 -7.64
N SER A 165 26.17 5.97 -8.85
CA SER A 165 26.27 7.38 -9.23
C SER A 165 25.07 7.85 -10.05
N LYS A 166 24.78 9.15 -10.00
CA LYS A 166 23.69 9.78 -10.78
C LYS A 166 23.92 9.64 -12.30
N ARG A 167 25.18 9.73 -12.74
CA ARG A 167 25.55 9.56 -14.17
C ARG A 167 25.27 8.14 -14.65
N ALA A 168 25.61 7.12 -13.82
CA ALA A 168 25.30 5.73 -14.12
C ALA A 168 23.79 5.51 -14.18
N ALA A 169 23.03 6.03 -13.22
CA ALA A 169 21.58 5.89 -13.18
C ALA A 169 20.90 6.51 -14.42
N LYS A 170 21.37 7.69 -14.91
CA LYS A 170 20.86 8.27 -16.15
C LYS A 170 21.09 7.36 -17.36
N ARG A 171 22.31 6.83 -17.54
CA ARG A 171 22.62 5.90 -18.62
C ARG A 171 21.81 4.61 -18.54
N VAL A 172 21.63 4.08 -17.33
CA VAL A 172 20.79 2.90 -17.09
C VAL A 172 19.33 3.19 -17.47
N LYS A 173 18.76 4.32 -17.03
CA LYS A 173 17.41 4.74 -17.42
C LYS A 173 17.23 4.69 -18.94
N GLU A 174 18.11 5.35 -19.70
CA GLU A 174 18.02 5.41 -21.16
C GLU A 174 18.14 4.04 -21.83
N SER A 175 19.12 3.24 -21.37
CA SER A 175 19.38 1.93 -21.98
C SER A 175 18.31 0.89 -21.65
N ILE A 176 17.74 0.94 -20.44
CA ILE A 176 16.65 0.04 -20.04
C ILE A 176 15.33 0.46 -20.71
N THR A 177 15.07 1.77 -20.84
CA THR A 177 13.91 2.27 -21.59
C THR A 177 13.94 1.72 -23.04
N ARG A 178 15.09 1.83 -23.74
CA ARG A 178 15.23 1.23 -25.08
C ARG A 178 15.01 -0.26 -25.12
N PHE A 179 15.48 -1.00 -24.13
CA PHE A 179 15.25 -2.44 -24.05
C PHE A 179 13.76 -2.77 -23.86
N ILE A 180 13.09 -2.08 -22.93
CA ILE A 180 11.65 -2.28 -22.64
C ILE A 180 10.80 -1.96 -23.87
N GLU A 181 11.02 -0.81 -24.50
CA GLU A 181 10.25 -0.38 -25.67
C GLU A 181 10.58 -1.23 -26.91
N GLY A 182 11.84 -1.55 -27.16
CA GLY A 182 12.27 -2.25 -28.38
C GLY A 182 12.20 -3.76 -28.31
N LYS A 183 12.35 -4.39 -27.14
CA LYS A 183 12.37 -5.85 -27.00
C LYS A 183 11.13 -6.44 -26.35
N LEU A 184 10.55 -5.71 -25.38
CA LEU A 184 9.35 -6.19 -24.69
C LEU A 184 8.07 -5.58 -25.24
N HIS A 185 8.19 -4.57 -26.13
CA HIS A 185 7.06 -3.83 -26.69
C HIS A 185 6.13 -3.24 -25.60
N LEU A 186 6.72 -2.85 -24.46
CA LEU A 186 6.03 -2.17 -23.36
C LEU A 186 6.34 -0.67 -23.41
N LYS A 187 5.40 0.16 -22.93
CA LYS A 187 5.58 1.61 -22.88
C LYS A 187 6.10 2.06 -21.52
N VAL A 188 7.19 2.83 -21.51
CA VAL A 188 7.72 3.44 -20.28
C VAL A 188 7.08 4.81 -20.08
N ASN A 189 6.53 5.04 -18.89
CA ASN A 189 6.04 6.35 -18.51
C ASN A 189 7.22 7.29 -18.21
N ARG A 190 7.61 8.10 -19.21
CA ARG A 190 8.81 8.95 -19.13
C ARG A 190 8.72 10.04 -18.08
N ASP A 191 7.50 10.53 -17.79
CA ASP A 191 7.27 11.60 -16.81
C ASP A 191 7.41 11.10 -15.37
N LYS A 192 7.03 9.86 -15.13
CA LYS A 192 7.11 9.23 -13.80
C LYS A 192 8.40 8.44 -13.59
N THR A 193 9.02 7.97 -14.67
CA THR A 193 10.31 7.28 -14.56
C THR A 193 11.41 8.30 -14.28
N ILE A 194 11.86 8.34 -13.04
CA ILE A 194 12.79 9.35 -12.54
C ILE A 194 14.10 8.74 -12.06
N VAL A 195 15.16 9.54 -12.13
CA VAL A 195 16.45 9.26 -11.49
C VAL A 195 16.57 10.14 -10.28
N SER A 196 16.69 9.54 -9.11
CA SER A 196 16.79 10.28 -7.86
C SER A 196 17.79 9.65 -6.88
N TYR A 197 18.19 10.44 -5.89
CA TYR A 197 18.87 9.92 -4.72
C TYR A 197 17.87 9.13 -3.87
N VAL A 198 18.30 8.05 -3.25
CA VAL A 198 17.43 7.13 -2.51
C VAL A 198 16.61 7.81 -1.40
N LYS A 199 17.13 8.89 -0.81
CA LYS A 199 16.40 9.66 0.20
C LYS A 199 15.16 10.31 -0.42
N GLY A 200 14.00 9.95 0.09
CA GLY A 200 12.73 10.52 -0.36
C GLY A 200 12.06 9.78 -1.52
N VAL A 201 12.72 8.76 -2.10
CA VAL A 201 12.04 7.86 -3.05
C VAL A 201 10.88 7.17 -2.33
N LYS A 202 9.75 7.09 -3.01
CA LYS A 202 8.58 6.34 -2.53
C LYS A 202 8.60 4.95 -3.14
N TYR A 203 8.62 3.91 -2.31
CA TYR A 203 8.46 2.53 -2.75
C TYR A 203 7.51 1.78 -1.81
N LEU A 204 6.47 1.19 -2.33
CA LEU A 204 5.46 0.43 -1.57
C LEU A 204 4.93 1.22 -0.33
N GLY A 205 4.78 2.53 -0.46
CA GLY A 205 4.30 3.40 0.62
C GLY A 205 5.35 3.82 1.65
N TYR A 206 6.55 3.31 1.57
CA TYR A 206 7.71 3.69 2.39
C TYR A 206 8.60 4.71 1.68
N SER A 207 9.53 5.27 2.42
CA SER A 207 10.69 6.05 1.95
C SER A 207 11.95 5.62 2.67
N PHE A 208 13.08 5.88 2.05
CA PHE A 208 14.40 5.51 2.56
C PHE A 208 15.14 6.74 3.08
N TYR A 209 15.97 6.55 4.10
CA TYR A 209 16.96 7.52 4.53
C TYR A 209 18.19 6.79 5.09
N VAL A 210 19.35 7.43 5.02
CA VAL A 210 20.59 6.87 5.55
C VAL A 210 20.92 7.55 6.88
N MET A 211 21.16 6.76 7.92
CA MET A 211 21.55 7.22 9.24
C MET A 211 22.71 6.37 9.77
N LYS A 212 23.82 7.00 10.14
CA LYS A 212 25.04 6.31 10.59
C LYS A 212 25.51 5.22 9.62
N GLY A 213 25.47 5.51 8.30
CA GLY A 213 25.90 4.61 7.25
C GLY A 213 24.93 3.46 6.92
N LYS A 214 23.78 3.35 7.62
CA LYS A 214 22.78 2.30 7.38
C LYS A 214 21.48 2.87 6.82
N CYS A 215 20.90 2.16 5.87
CA CYS A 215 19.61 2.48 5.30
C CYS A 215 18.48 2.18 6.29
N GLN A 216 17.65 3.17 6.52
CA GLN A 216 16.48 3.08 7.39
C GLN A 216 15.21 3.34 6.58
N LEU A 217 14.11 2.72 7.00
CA LEU A 217 12.79 2.93 6.43
C LEU A 217 11.98 3.94 7.25
N THR A 218 11.25 4.79 6.56
CA THR A 218 10.22 5.65 7.14
C THR A 218 8.94 5.58 6.31
N VAL A 219 7.83 5.95 6.91
CA VAL A 219 6.55 6.01 6.19
C VAL A 219 6.55 7.25 5.28
N HIS A 220 6.21 7.07 4.01
CA HIS A 220 6.13 8.17 3.05
C HIS A 220 5.04 9.19 3.45
N ALA A 221 5.27 10.48 3.20
CA ALA A 221 4.38 11.57 3.61
C ALA A 221 2.93 11.40 3.12
N LYS A 222 2.73 10.94 1.87
CA LYS A 222 1.39 10.64 1.34
C LYS A 222 0.66 9.53 2.13
N ALA A 223 1.37 8.50 2.60
CA ALA A 223 0.79 7.43 3.40
C ALA A 223 0.40 7.93 4.81
N LYS A 224 1.23 8.78 5.43
CA LYS A 224 0.90 9.46 6.69
C LYS A 224 -0.35 10.33 6.55
N ALA A 225 -0.45 11.11 5.47
CA ALA A 225 -1.60 11.96 5.20
C ALA A 225 -2.89 11.14 5.01
N LYS A 226 -2.84 10.04 4.23
CA LYS A 226 -3.96 9.11 4.04
C LYS A 226 -4.41 8.49 5.37
N MET A 227 -3.49 8.06 6.23
CA MET A 227 -3.81 7.54 7.55
C MET A 227 -4.54 8.59 8.40
N LYS A 228 -4.01 9.81 8.48
CA LYS A 228 -4.63 10.91 9.25
C LYS A 228 -6.03 11.22 8.74
N ALA A 229 -6.23 11.24 7.41
CA ALA A 229 -7.55 11.44 6.80
C ALA A 229 -8.53 10.31 7.18
N LYS A 230 -8.09 9.04 7.13
CA LYS A 230 -8.94 7.90 7.51
C LYS A 230 -9.27 7.89 8.99
N LEU A 231 -8.32 8.16 9.87
CA LEU A 231 -8.59 8.32 11.30
C LEU A 231 -9.57 9.48 11.57
N LYS A 232 -9.47 10.58 10.80
CA LYS A 232 -10.43 11.72 10.87
C LYS A 232 -11.83 11.28 10.47
N GLU A 233 -11.99 10.48 9.44
CA GLU A 233 -13.25 9.89 9.00
C GLU A 233 -13.85 8.98 10.10
N LEU A 234 -13.08 8.00 10.59
CA LEU A 234 -13.49 7.04 11.62
C LEU A 234 -13.88 7.72 12.94
N THR A 235 -13.29 8.88 13.25
CA THR A 235 -13.58 9.70 14.40
C THR A 235 -14.40 10.93 14.06
N SER A 236 -15.21 10.87 13.00
CA SER A 236 -16.19 11.92 12.71
C SER A 236 -17.27 11.94 13.80
N ARG A 237 -17.59 13.13 14.30
CA ARG A 237 -18.68 13.31 15.28
C ARG A 237 -20.08 13.20 14.66
N SER A 238 -20.15 13.12 13.33
CA SER A 238 -21.41 13.14 12.56
C SER A 238 -21.69 11.82 11.84
N ASN A 239 -20.88 10.76 12.04
CA ASN A 239 -21.04 9.48 11.37
C ASN A 239 -22.11 8.55 11.99
N GLY A 240 -22.81 9.00 13.03
CA GLY A 240 -23.86 8.20 13.68
C GLY A 240 -23.38 6.98 14.47
N TRP A 241 -22.08 6.74 14.60
CA TRP A 241 -21.56 5.54 15.24
C TRP A 241 -21.56 5.63 16.76
N GLY A 242 -22.06 4.57 17.42
CA GLY A 242 -21.88 4.33 18.84
C GLY A 242 -20.42 3.99 19.21
N TYR A 243 -20.17 3.89 20.52
CA TYR A 243 -18.82 3.61 21.05
C TYR A 243 -18.25 2.28 20.56
N ALA A 244 -19.05 1.20 20.59
CA ALA A 244 -18.62 -0.14 20.21
C ALA A 244 -18.15 -0.19 18.74
N LYS A 245 -18.99 0.28 17.81
CA LYS A 245 -18.66 0.31 16.38
C LYS A 245 -17.42 1.15 16.07
N ARG A 246 -17.31 2.33 16.73
CA ARG A 246 -16.14 3.22 16.54
C ARG A 246 -14.85 2.55 17.05
N LYS A 247 -14.90 1.92 18.22
CA LYS A 247 -13.78 1.18 18.81
C LYS A 247 -13.31 0.08 17.87
N GLN A 248 -14.22 -0.78 17.42
CA GLN A 248 -13.93 -1.87 16.50
C GLN A 248 -13.28 -1.36 15.20
N LYS A 249 -13.86 -0.36 14.54
CA LYS A 249 -13.34 0.18 13.28
C LYS A 249 -11.99 0.87 13.43
N LEU A 250 -11.73 1.49 14.56
CA LEU A 250 -10.42 2.05 14.86
C LEU A 250 -9.37 0.96 15.09
N GLU A 251 -9.71 -0.06 15.84
CA GLU A 251 -8.82 -1.18 16.13
C GLU A 251 -8.43 -1.93 14.86
N GLU A 252 -9.42 -2.31 14.02
CA GLU A 252 -9.21 -2.95 12.72
C GLU A 252 -8.24 -2.12 11.85
N TYR A 253 -8.50 -0.82 11.75
CA TYR A 253 -7.69 0.07 10.93
C TYR A 253 -6.27 0.27 11.47
N ILE A 254 -6.13 0.51 12.79
CA ILE A 254 -4.83 0.72 13.46
C ILE A 254 -3.96 -0.51 13.32
N LYS A 255 -4.50 -1.70 13.66
CA LYS A 255 -3.75 -2.97 13.53
C LYS A 255 -3.29 -3.24 12.10
N GLY A 256 -4.19 -3.09 11.13
CA GLY A 256 -3.84 -3.28 9.72
C GLY A 256 -2.80 -2.29 9.21
N TRP A 257 -2.94 -0.99 9.54
CA TRP A 257 -2.00 0.04 9.09
C TRP A 257 -0.62 -0.11 9.75
N VAL A 258 -0.58 -0.30 11.06
CA VAL A 258 0.68 -0.49 11.79
C VAL A 258 1.34 -1.81 11.39
N GLY A 259 0.57 -2.89 11.22
CA GLY A 259 1.07 -4.18 10.74
C GLY A 259 1.72 -4.10 9.36
N TYR A 260 1.20 -3.23 8.46
CA TYR A 260 1.85 -2.97 7.18
C TYR A 260 3.11 -2.11 7.30
N TYR A 261 3.09 -1.07 8.15
CA TYR A 261 4.19 -0.09 8.25
C TYR A 261 5.18 -0.35 9.39
N HIS A 262 5.14 -1.50 10.07
CA HIS A 262 5.98 -1.78 11.23
C HIS A 262 7.49 -1.72 10.96
N LEU A 263 7.95 -1.98 9.73
CA LEU A 263 9.37 -1.85 9.37
C LEU A 263 9.89 -0.41 9.43
N ALA A 264 9.00 0.58 9.42
CA ALA A 264 9.41 1.99 9.45
C ALA A 264 9.77 2.45 10.85
N ASN A 265 10.83 3.26 10.96
CA ASN A 265 11.08 4.01 12.18
C ASN A 265 10.10 5.19 12.27
N MET A 266 9.08 5.05 13.13
CA MET A 266 7.97 6.01 13.20
C MET A 266 7.48 6.31 14.63
N LYS A 267 8.22 5.94 15.68
CA LYS A 267 7.79 6.10 17.08
C LYS A 267 7.29 7.51 17.41
N ARG A 268 8.09 8.54 17.09
CA ARG A 268 7.71 9.93 17.35
C ARG A 268 6.41 10.31 16.65
N PHE A 269 6.28 9.95 15.38
CA PHE A 269 5.08 10.21 14.60
C PHE A 269 3.84 9.53 15.19
N LEU A 270 3.98 8.29 15.67
CA LEU A 270 2.84 7.56 16.28
C LEU A 270 2.40 8.19 17.60
N ILE A 271 3.33 8.66 18.44
CA ILE A 271 3.02 9.39 19.67
C ILE A 271 2.22 10.65 19.36
N GLU A 272 2.69 11.49 18.43
CA GLU A 272 1.99 12.71 18.00
C GLU A 272 0.57 12.40 17.46
N MET A 273 0.45 11.30 16.72
CA MET A 273 -0.83 10.86 16.17
C MET A 273 -1.77 10.29 17.24
N ASP A 274 -1.26 9.59 18.25
CA ASP A 274 -2.07 9.11 19.39
C ASP A 274 -2.62 10.27 20.22
N GLU A 275 -1.83 11.30 20.50
CA GLU A 275 -2.28 12.50 21.17
C GLU A 275 -3.44 13.18 20.42
N TRP A 276 -3.26 13.35 19.11
CA TRP A 276 -4.29 13.90 18.25
C TRP A 276 -5.56 13.02 18.21
N LEU A 277 -5.40 11.69 18.13
CA LEU A 277 -6.50 10.73 18.12
C LEU A 277 -7.27 10.75 19.43
N ARG A 278 -6.58 10.82 20.59
CA ARG A 278 -7.19 10.95 21.92
C ARG A 278 -8.07 12.20 22.02
N ARG A 279 -7.58 13.32 21.51
CA ARG A 279 -8.39 14.55 21.44
C ARG A 279 -9.63 14.36 20.57
N ARG A 280 -9.53 13.67 19.44
CA ARG A 280 -10.69 13.37 18.60
C ARG A 280 -11.70 12.46 19.28
N LEU A 281 -11.25 11.46 20.02
CA LEU A 281 -12.12 10.58 20.80
C LEU A 281 -12.88 11.36 21.88
N ARG A 282 -12.20 12.23 22.65
CA ARG A 282 -12.85 13.13 23.62
C ARG A 282 -13.91 14.01 22.96
N MET A 283 -13.63 14.53 21.78
CA MET A 283 -14.59 15.29 20.99
C MET A 283 -15.86 14.47 20.65
N CYS A 284 -15.70 13.22 20.25
CA CYS A 284 -16.81 12.34 19.92
C CYS A 284 -17.64 11.98 21.17
N ILE A 285 -16.96 11.69 22.29
CA ILE A 285 -17.60 11.39 23.57
C ILE A 285 -18.38 12.59 24.07
N TRP A 286 -17.77 13.76 24.06
CA TRP A 286 -18.46 15.02 24.48
C TRP A 286 -19.67 15.31 23.60
N LYS A 287 -19.60 15.11 22.30
CA LYS A 287 -20.73 15.25 21.38
C LYS A 287 -21.88 14.31 21.71
N SER A 288 -21.57 13.07 22.14
CA SER A 288 -22.62 12.09 22.52
C SER A 288 -23.38 12.46 23.78
N TRP A 289 -22.79 13.25 24.67
CA TRP A 289 -23.42 13.78 25.87
C TRP A 289 -24.26 15.06 25.57
N LYS A 290 -25.28 14.90 24.76
CA LYS A 290 -26.04 16.01 24.15
C LYS A 290 -26.50 17.10 25.11
N ARG A 291 -27.13 16.71 26.25
CA ARG A 291 -27.76 17.63 27.22
C ARG A 291 -26.79 17.96 28.36
N VAL A 292 -26.91 19.15 28.93
CA VAL A 292 -26.10 19.59 30.09
C VAL A 292 -26.23 18.61 31.25
N LYS A 293 -27.45 18.19 31.61
CA LYS A 293 -27.69 17.15 32.63
C LYS A 293 -26.88 15.88 32.40
N THR A 294 -26.84 15.40 31.14
CA THR A 294 -26.05 14.22 30.74
C THR A 294 -24.55 14.45 30.86
N LYS A 295 -24.07 15.65 30.47
CA LYS A 295 -22.65 16.01 30.60
C LYS A 295 -22.23 16.03 32.08
N VAL A 296 -23.01 16.67 32.93
CA VAL A 296 -22.77 16.74 34.39
C VAL A 296 -22.73 15.33 34.99
N ALA A 297 -23.74 14.51 34.72
CA ALA A 297 -23.80 13.15 35.25
C ALA A 297 -22.59 12.30 34.81
N ASN A 298 -22.18 12.41 33.53
CA ASN A 298 -21.02 11.68 33.04
C ASN A 298 -19.67 12.22 33.57
N LEU A 299 -19.56 13.53 33.79
CA LEU A 299 -18.36 14.10 34.42
C LEU A 299 -18.24 13.63 35.89
N VAL A 300 -19.34 13.57 36.64
CA VAL A 300 -19.34 12.98 37.99
C VAL A 300 -18.95 11.50 37.96
N LYS A 301 -19.50 10.70 37.01
CA LYS A 301 -19.08 9.31 36.81
C LYS A 301 -17.58 9.18 36.46
N CYS A 302 -17.02 10.20 35.82
CA CYS A 302 -15.57 10.28 35.57
C CYS A 302 -14.75 10.72 36.79
N GLY A 303 -15.34 10.86 37.97
CA GLY A 303 -14.66 11.26 39.22
C GLY A 303 -14.41 12.75 39.36
N ILE A 304 -15.17 13.58 38.66
CA ILE A 304 -15.14 15.03 38.82
C ILE A 304 -16.14 15.44 39.92
N ASP A 305 -15.72 16.30 40.80
CA ASP A 305 -16.60 16.87 41.85
C ASP A 305 -17.89 17.44 41.24
N LYS A 306 -19.01 17.33 41.97
CA LYS A 306 -20.34 17.67 41.50
C LYS A 306 -20.45 19.17 41.10
N TYR A 307 -19.86 20.07 41.89
CA TYR A 307 -19.88 21.50 41.59
C TYR A 307 -19.03 21.81 40.34
N GLN A 308 -17.83 21.26 40.24
CA GLN A 308 -16.99 21.38 39.07
C GLN A 308 -17.63 20.76 37.82
N ALA A 309 -18.28 19.61 37.97
CA ALA A 309 -18.97 18.95 36.86
C ALA A 309 -20.14 19.82 36.34
N TYR A 310 -20.84 20.51 37.22
CA TYR A 310 -21.87 21.46 36.82
C TYR A 310 -21.29 22.64 36.03
N LEU A 311 -20.23 23.27 36.52
CA LEU A 311 -19.55 24.37 35.83
C LEU A 311 -19.04 23.92 34.43
N TRP A 312 -18.39 22.76 34.37
CA TRP A 312 -17.83 22.25 33.14
C TRP A 312 -18.89 21.75 32.14
N GLY A 313 -19.98 21.17 32.64
CA GLY A 313 -21.10 20.72 31.80
C GLY A 313 -21.79 21.85 31.06
N ASN A 314 -21.78 23.07 31.63
CA ASN A 314 -22.31 24.30 31.03
C ASN A 314 -21.32 25.02 30.10
N SER A 315 -20.12 24.47 29.87
CA SER A 315 -19.14 25.09 28.99
C SER A 315 -19.69 25.35 27.58
N ARG A 316 -19.55 26.61 27.12
CA ARG A 316 -19.92 27.04 25.74
C ARG A 316 -18.84 26.86 24.71
N LEU A 317 -17.71 26.21 25.05
CA LEU A 317 -16.63 25.95 24.14
C LEU A 317 -17.08 24.99 23.02
N GLY A 318 -16.68 25.27 21.79
CA GLY A 318 -16.91 24.37 20.64
C GLY A 318 -16.26 23.00 20.86
N TYR A 319 -16.81 21.95 20.24
CA TYR A 319 -16.45 20.54 20.47
C TYR A 319 -14.95 20.26 20.38
N TRP A 320 -14.23 20.84 19.41
CA TRP A 320 -12.80 20.66 19.25
C TRP A 320 -11.99 21.39 20.32
N ARG A 321 -12.44 22.58 20.71
CA ARG A 321 -11.75 23.38 21.72
C ARG A 321 -11.86 22.73 23.09
N ILE A 322 -13.05 22.31 23.51
CA ILE A 322 -13.26 21.59 24.76
C ILE A 322 -12.52 20.26 24.82
N ALA A 323 -12.44 19.52 23.68
CA ALA A 323 -11.73 18.25 23.62
C ALA A 323 -10.22 18.35 23.84
N GLY A 324 -9.64 19.52 23.63
CA GLY A 324 -8.24 19.82 23.92
C GLY A 324 -8.04 20.64 25.21
N SER A 325 -9.10 20.89 25.99
CA SER A 325 -9.00 21.64 27.23
C SER A 325 -8.65 20.74 28.41
N TYR A 326 -8.19 21.34 29.47
CA TYR A 326 -7.98 20.73 30.78
C TYR A 326 -9.21 19.93 31.26
N ILE A 327 -10.43 20.45 31.02
CA ILE A 327 -11.70 19.85 31.45
C ILE A 327 -11.79 18.38 30.99
N LEU A 328 -11.71 18.13 29.65
CA LEU A 328 -11.85 16.78 29.15
C LEU A 328 -10.58 15.94 29.29
N SER A 329 -9.42 16.56 29.37
CA SER A 329 -8.18 15.82 29.64
C SER A 329 -8.18 15.22 31.05
N ARG A 330 -8.74 15.91 32.04
CA ARG A 330 -8.87 15.41 33.40
C ARG A 330 -10.04 14.43 33.57
N ALA A 331 -11.18 14.71 32.96
CA ALA A 331 -12.36 13.84 33.07
C ALA A 331 -12.18 12.51 32.32
N ILE A 332 -11.66 12.58 31.09
CA ILE A 332 -11.46 11.42 30.18
C ILE A 332 -9.97 11.28 29.92
N THR A 333 -9.26 10.69 30.88
CA THR A 333 -7.79 10.49 30.78
C THR A 333 -7.44 9.46 29.68
N ASN A 334 -6.16 9.37 29.34
CA ASN A 334 -5.69 8.37 28.37
C ASN A 334 -5.87 6.95 28.91
N GLU A 335 -5.67 6.75 30.21
CA GLU A 335 -5.86 5.47 30.91
C GLU A 335 -7.32 5.01 30.81
N LYS A 336 -8.29 5.92 31.07
CA LYS A 336 -9.72 5.61 30.94
C LYS A 336 -10.10 5.25 29.51
N LEU A 337 -9.53 5.91 28.50
CA LEU A 337 -9.75 5.54 27.11
C LEU A 337 -9.14 4.16 26.79
N SER A 338 -7.99 3.84 27.35
CA SER A 338 -7.35 2.53 27.20
C SER A 338 -8.14 1.43 27.90
N MET A 339 -8.59 1.65 29.14
CA MET A 339 -9.48 0.73 29.87
C MET A 339 -10.82 0.51 29.15
N ALA A 340 -11.35 1.54 28.48
CA ALA A 340 -12.52 1.39 27.62
C ALA A 340 -12.25 0.63 26.31
N GLY A 341 -11.00 0.19 26.09
CA GLY A 341 -10.58 -0.65 24.93
C GLY A 341 -10.32 0.13 23.64
N TYR A 342 -10.01 1.41 23.71
CA TYR A 342 -9.54 2.14 22.52
C TYR A 342 -8.07 1.85 22.27
N ALA A 343 -7.79 1.26 21.10
CA ALA A 343 -6.43 0.96 20.64
C ALA A 343 -5.60 2.25 20.45
N THR A 344 -4.29 2.10 20.61
CA THR A 344 -3.30 3.15 20.29
C THR A 344 -2.40 2.69 19.14
N LEU A 345 -1.96 3.63 18.33
CA LEU A 345 -0.99 3.38 17.26
C LEU A 345 0.36 2.91 17.84
N MET A 346 0.80 3.55 18.90
CA MET A 346 2.06 3.19 19.56
C MET A 346 1.98 1.82 20.23
N GLY A 347 0.84 1.46 20.85
CA GLY A 347 0.61 0.13 21.43
C GLY A 347 0.71 -0.95 20.36
N ALA A 348 -0.02 -0.81 19.24
CA ALA A 348 0.07 -1.73 18.12
C ALA A 348 1.49 -1.84 17.53
N TYR A 349 2.27 -0.74 17.53
CA TYR A 349 3.64 -0.75 17.04
C TYR A 349 4.61 -1.51 17.98
N ILE A 350 4.41 -1.42 19.28
CA ILE A 350 5.23 -2.14 20.28
C ILE A 350 5.02 -3.65 20.15
N GLU A 351 3.82 -4.12 19.81
CA GLU A 351 3.55 -5.55 19.57
C GLU A 351 4.45 -6.16 18.48
N TRP A 352 4.86 -5.37 17.48
CA TRP A 352 5.81 -5.77 16.43
C TRP A 352 7.28 -5.62 16.81
N HIS A 353 7.56 -4.93 17.92
CA HIS A 353 8.92 -4.66 18.40
C HIS A 353 9.01 -4.97 19.90
N PRO A 354 8.80 -6.22 20.30
CA PRO A 354 8.99 -6.61 21.69
C PRO A 354 10.42 -6.26 22.11
N LYS A 355 10.59 -5.84 23.37
CA LYS A 355 11.91 -5.48 23.94
C LYS A 355 12.79 -6.70 24.09
#